data_77c1b8fdef7dde34dda6542d3b50e2a2
#
_entry.id   77c1b8fdef7dde34dda6542d3b50e2a2
#
_cell.length_a   1.000
_cell.length_b   1.000
_cell.length_c   1.000
_cell.angle_alpha   90.00
_cell.angle_beta   90.00
_cell.angle_gamma   90.00
#
_symmetry.space_group_name_H-M   'P 1'
#
loop_
_entity.id
_entity.type
_entity.pdbx_description
1 polymer ?
#
loop_
_entity_poly.entity_id
_entity_poly.type
_entity_poly.pdbx_seq_one_letter_code
_entity_poly.pdbx_strand_id
1 'polypeptide(L)'
;MRLKVIKKLVDINILYSSQEANLANLRKKQAKNPGKKVNVSARVLGSYIFSSLLMLIMFINIANHFPFDEMPVYFSFMVAILLVIAFSTSLTAFYNVFYESKDLVSYRPYAFKESEIIIAKGLSVLLPALPGIVPILAYFLVLYIRLAPSLWLGLPLMLLSLALLFVSVALVMVVAVHFLAQTALFRKYQSIFSNVMIGIGVLTPLIFVFFLQSTSRGIGDQTKEIPPLLYPIHIFYKIAVEPFSIEAILGLLAWIALTVFLLYLTQKKVFPHFYDVILLNSEEKVKKERRSKEGLSTTKKGFFRMVLRYHLTLLGQGTGVITVLFTSAFLPYLMMIGLISNIRDSQIVPDIHPPYWLPLFFIALFIAVVNNNITSLHSIALSLERENVEFLKSLPFDFARYVKVKFWIIFAVQSFLPILTLLGFSLYLGLPILSMIYLLVVWTLASVILSCHHYFKDVKNLSTNWSSITDLVNRSNGIVKIVLLLIYCGILSISALVSIFLVRSLSTILAISLGVGALILLLGLAIFSYHYYLSRILAEVEKR
;
A
#
# COMPACT_ATOMS: atom_id res chain seq x y z
N MET A 1 -28.69 23.57 2.80
CA MET A 1 -27.85 22.42 3.21
C MET A 1 -27.92 22.21 4.72
N ARG A 2 -28.20 20.99 5.17
CA ARG A 2 -28.35 20.68 6.61
C ARG A 2 -27.00 20.19 7.15
N LEU A 3 -26.17 21.07 7.70
CA LEU A 3 -24.84 20.77 8.22
C LEU A 3 -24.81 19.60 9.23
N LYS A 4 -25.84 19.49 10.08
CA LYS A 4 -25.98 18.38 11.05
C LYS A 4 -26.11 17.01 10.34
N VAL A 5 -26.78 16.97 9.19
CA VAL A 5 -26.96 15.75 8.39
C VAL A 5 -25.63 15.36 7.73
N ILE A 6 -24.96 16.35 7.10
CA ILE A 6 -23.65 16.13 6.48
C ILE A 6 -22.65 15.59 7.51
N LYS A 7 -22.59 16.20 8.71
CA LYS A 7 -21.69 15.71 9.78
C LYS A 7 -21.97 14.27 10.15
N LYS A 8 -23.22 13.86 10.33
CA LYS A 8 -23.57 12.46 10.63
C LYS A 8 -23.21 11.51 9.49
N LEU A 9 -23.44 11.90 8.25
CA LEU A 9 -23.06 11.11 7.08
C LEU A 9 -21.54 10.98 6.96
N VAL A 10 -20.78 12.04 7.24
CA VAL A 10 -19.31 12.00 7.30
C VAL A 10 -18.84 11.05 8.39
N ASP A 11 -19.42 11.12 9.59
CA ASP A 11 -19.09 10.21 10.70
C ASP A 11 -19.27 8.74 10.33
N ILE A 12 -20.33 8.40 9.58
CA ILE A 12 -20.57 7.04 9.09
C ILE A 12 -19.57 6.67 7.99
N ASN A 13 -19.38 7.54 7.00
CA ASN A 13 -18.53 7.26 5.85
C ASN A 13 -17.03 7.21 6.20
N ILE A 14 -16.57 7.94 7.23
CA ILE A 14 -15.20 7.83 7.76
C ILE A 14 -14.89 6.39 8.21
N LEU A 15 -15.87 5.68 8.77
CA LEU A 15 -15.70 4.29 9.18
C LEU A 15 -15.47 3.35 7.98
N TYR A 16 -16.05 3.66 6.83
CA TYR A 16 -15.85 2.90 5.58
C TYR A 16 -14.59 3.31 4.82
N SER A 17 -14.19 4.59 4.89
CA SER A 17 -12.99 5.09 4.23
C SER A 17 -11.70 4.69 4.95
N SER A 18 -11.77 4.51 6.28
CA SER A 18 -10.61 4.17 7.09
C SER A 18 -10.36 2.67 7.10
N GLN A 19 -9.47 2.20 6.23
CA GLN A 19 -8.99 0.81 6.26
C GLN A 19 -8.24 0.48 7.56
N GLU A 20 -7.73 1.49 8.25
CA GLU A 20 -6.92 1.37 9.48
C GLU A 20 -7.70 1.66 10.77
N ALA A 21 -8.99 1.91 10.68
CA ALA A 21 -9.73 2.12 11.90
C ALA A 21 -9.60 0.86 12.77
N ASN A 22 -8.87 0.99 13.86
CA ASN A 22 -8.75 0.00 14.92
C ASN A 22 -10.11 -0.17 15.62
N LEU A 23 -11.17 -0.37 14.81
CA LEU A 23 -12.55 -0.52 15.24
C LEU A 23 -12.67 -1.66 16.25
N ALA A 24 -11.92 -2.76 16.02
CA ALA A 24 -11.88 -3.88 16.94
C ALA A 24 -11.27 -3.50 18.30
N ASN A 25 -10.17 -2.72 18.29
CA ASN A 25 -9.55 -2.24 19.53
C ASN A 25 -10.41 -1.18 20.24
N LEU A 26 -11.10 -0.35 19.48
CA LEU A 26 -12.02 0.65 20.02
C LEU A 26 -13.27 -0.01 20.61
N ARG A 27 -13.83 -1.02 19.93
CA ARG A 27 -14.94 -1.84 20.46
C ARG A 27 -14.53 -2.60 21.72
N LYS A 28 -13.32 -3.18 21.76
CA LYS A 28 -12.77 -3.80 22.98
C LYS A 28 -12.61 -2.81 24.15
N LYS A 29 -12.16 -1.58 23.86
CA LYS A 29 -12.07 -0.51 24.88
C LYS A 29 -13.43 -0.04 25.33
N GLN A 30 -14.41 0.04 24.44
CA GLN A 30 -15.80 0.38 24.77
C GLN A 30 -16.47 -0.72 25.59
N ALA A 31 -16.22 -2.00 25.27
CA ALA A 31 -16.70 -3.14 26.05
C ALA A 31 -16.10 -3.20 27.47
N LYS A 32 -14.82 -2.75 27.62
CA LYS A 32 -14.18 -2.66 28.96
C LYS A 32 -14.69 -1.50 29.82
N ASN A 33 -15.21 -0.44 29.20
CA ASN A 33 -15.73 0.76 29.89
C ASN A 33 -17.08 1.17 29.31
N PRO A 34 -18.16 0.48 29.60
CA PRO A 34 -19.48 0.72 28.99
C PRO A 34 -20.07 2.11 29.33
N GLY A 35 -19.60 2.77 30.39
CA GLY A 35 -20.04 4.13 30.77
C GLY A 35 -19.43 5.28 29.98
N LYS A 36 -18.33 5.06 29.22
CA LYS A 36 -17.71 6.08 28.36
C LYS A 36 -18.11 5.88 26.91
N LYS A 37 -18.98 6.74 26.40
CA LYS A 37 -19.25 6.81 24.94
C LYS A 37 -17.97 7.22 24.20
N VAL A 38 -17.28 6.27 23.58
CA VAL A 38 -16.12 6.55 22.74
C VAL A 38 -16.62 6.98 21.36
N ASN A 39 -16.43 8.25 21.03
CA ASN A 39 -16.71 8.73 19.68
C ASN A 39 -15.61 8.21 18.73
N VAL A 40 -15.92 7.16 17.98
CA VAL A 40 -14.98 6.46 17.09
C VAL A 40 -14.55 7.36 15.95
N SER A 41 -15.48 8.12 15.35
CA SER A 41 -15.18 9.03 14.23
C SER A 41 -14.21 10.14 14.64
N ALA A 42 -14.43 10.74 15.82
CA ALA A 42 -13.53 11.76 16.36
C ALA A 42 -12.10 11.23 16.61
N ARG A 43 -11.97 9.96 17.01
CA ARG A 43 -10.66 9.35 17.25
C ARG A 43 -9.93 9.03 15.95
N VAL A 44 -10.65 8.56 14.94
CA VAL A 44 -10.10 8.34 13.59
C VAL A 44 -9.65 9.68 12.99
N LEU A 45 -10.50 10.69 13.08
CA LEU A 45 -10.16 12.05 12.65
C LEU A 45 -8.90 12.57 13.36
N GLY A 46 -8.84 12.39 14.69
CA GLY A 46 -7.67 12.78 15.49
C GLY A 46 -6.39 12.07 15.07
N SER A 47 -6.46 10.80 14.66
CA SER A 47 -5.29 10.06 14.17
C SER A 47 -4.80 10.59 12.82
N TYR A 48 -5.69 10.95 11.90
CA TYR A 48 -5.31 11.57 10.62
C TYR A 48 -4.71 12.96 10.81
N ILE A 49 -5.30 13.79 11.69
CA ILE A 49 -4.76 15.12 12.00
C ILE A 49 -3.37 14.98 12.64
N PHE A 50 -3.20 14.09 13.62
CA PHE A 50 -1.93 13.86 14.27
C PHE A 50 -0.85 13.38 13.29
N SER A 51 -1.15 12.40 12.46
CA SER A 51 -0.21 11.91 11.44
C SER A 51 0.13 13.00 10.41
N SER A 52 -0.85 13.83 10.03
CA SER A 52 -0.64 14.96 9.11
C SER A 52 0.27 16.02 9.71
N LEU A 53 0.10 16.37 11.00
CA LEU A 53 0.97 17.32 11.68
C LEU A 53 2.40 16.79 11.82
N LEU A 54 2.56 15.52 12.13
CA LEU A 54 3.87 14.88 12.21
C LEU A 54 4.57 14.89 10.84
N MET A 55 3.84 14.56 9.77
CA MET A 55 4.34 14.66 8.39
C MET A 55 4.69 16.09 8.01
N LEU A 56 3.88 17.08 8.41
CA LEU A 56 4.16 18.49 8.14
C LEU A 56 5.51 18.91 8.73
N ILE A 57 5.73 18.63 10.01
CA ILE A 57 6.98 18.99 10.71
C ILE A 57 8.18 18.31 10.05
N MET A 58 8.05 17.00 9.74
CA MET A 58 9.12 16.23 9.12
C MET A 58 9.47 16.79 7.73
N PHE A 59 8.46 17.06 6.90
CA PHE A 59 8.70 17.53 5.52
C PHE A 59 9.09 18.99 5.43
N ILE A 60 8.69 19.87 6.36
CA ILE A 60 9.24 21.23 6.48
C ILE A 60 10.74 21.15 6.78
N ASN A 61 11.15 20.27 7.70
CA ASN A 61 12.57 20.12 8.03
C ASN A 61 13.35 19.61 6.81
N ILE A 62 12.85 18.61 6.11
CA ILE A 62 13.46 18.09 4.87
C ILE A 62 13.54 19.22 3.82
N ALA A 63 12.45 19.92 3.53
CA ALA A 63 12.38 20.97 2.52
C ALA A 63 13.34 22.13 2.80
N ASN A 64 13.54 22.47 4.09
CA ASN A 64 14.49 23.52 4.48
C ASN A 64 15.96 23.20 4.19
N HIS A 65 16.33 21.92 4.11
CA HIS A 65 17.70 21.50 3.80
C HIS A 65 18.00 21.48 2.29
N PHE A 66 16.98 21.66 1.43
CA PHE A 66 17.17 21.64 -0.02
C PHE A 66 17.45 23.04 -0.58
N PRO A 67 18.47 23.16 -1.45
CA PRO A 67 18.80 24.39 -2.16
C PRO A 67 17.87 24.55 -3.38
N PHE A 68 16.64 25.02 -3.18
CA PHE A 68 15.68 25.27 -4.28
C PHE A 68 16.17 26.35 -5.24
N ASP A 69 17.04 27.25 -4.80
CA ASP A 69 17.61 28.35 -5.56
C ASP A 69 18.57 27.83 -6.64
N GLU A 70 19.38 26.81 -6.28
CA GLU A 70 20.37 26.21 -7.16
C GLU A 70 19.76 25.09 -8.04
N MET A 71 18.75 24.40 -7.52
CA MET A 71 18.13 23.23 -8.15
C MET A 71 16.59 23.36 -8.28
N PRO A 72 16.08 24.23 -9.16
CA PRO A 72 14.65 24.49 -9.31
C PRO A 72 13.84 23.24 -9.73
N VAL A 73 14.45 22.34 -10.49
CA VAL A 73 13.81 21.09 -10.93
C VAL A 73 13.48 20.18 -9.75
N TYR A 74 14.23 20.27 -8.65
CA TYR A 74 14.07 19.43 -7.49
C TYR A 74 12.71 19.64 -6.79
N PHE A 75 12.24 20.88 -6.71
CA PHE A 75 10.89 21.18 -6.20
C PHE A 75 9.81 20.42 -6.99
N SER A 76 9.86 20.54 -8.29
CA SER A 76 8.89 19.91 -9.20
C SER A 76 8.90 18.39 -9.08
N PHE A 77 10.10 17.83 -8.94
CA PHE A 77 10.34 16.41 -8.77
C PHE A 77 9.72 15.89 -7.46
N MET A 78 10.00 16.54 -6.33
CA MET A 78 9.47 16.13 -5.02
C MET A 78 7.95 16.28 -4.94
N VAL A 79 7.42 17.40 -5.45
CA VAL A 79 5.96 17.61 -5.50
C VAL A 79 5.29 16.57 -6.38
N ALA A 80 5.89 16.20 -7.53
CA ALA A 80 5.35 15.16 -8.41
C ALA A 80 5.27 13.79 -7.71
N ILE A 81 6.34 13.38 -7.01
CA ILE A 81 6.34 12.13 -6.24
C ILE A 81 5.22 12.13 -5.19
N LEU A 82 5.17 13.18 -4.38
CA LEU A 82 4.19 13.29 -3.32
C LEU A 82 2.76 13.34 -3.87
N LEU A 83 2.56 14.01 -5.01
CA LEU A 83 1.27 14.09 -5.68
C LEU A 83 0.80 12.71 -6.18
N VAL A 84 1.70 11.91 -6.77
CA VAL A 84 1.39 10.55 -7.21
C VAL A 84 1.04 9.65 -6.02
N ILE A 85 1.76 9.77 -4.90
CA ILE A 85 1.45 9.02 -3.66
C ILE A 85 0.07 9.44 -3.11
N ALA A 86 -0.19 10.75 -3.02
CA ALA A 86 -1.47 11.28 -2.57
C ALA A 86 -2.63 10.85 -3.47
N PHE A 87 -2.43 10.90 -4.80
CA PHE A 87 -3.42 10.46 -5.79
C PHE A 87 -3.74 8.97 -5.65
N SER A 88 -2.73 8.12 -5.53
CA SER A 88 -2.88 6.66 -5.41
C SER A 88 -3.66 6.26 -4.15
N THR A 89 -3.34 6.87 -3.00
CA THR A 89 -4.04 6.62 -1.74
C THR A 89 -5.48 7.13 -1.79
N SER A 90 -5.70 8.30 -2.38
CA SER A 90 -7.03 8.90 -2.55
C SER A 90 -7.90 8.11 -3.53
N LEU A 91 -7.32 7.55 -4.59
CA LEU A 91 -8.04 6.72 -5.57
C LEU A 91 -8.66 5.49 -4.92
N THR A 92 -7.90 4.81 -4.06
CA THR A 92 -8.38 3.64 -3.31
C THR A 92 -9.50 4.03 -2.34
N ALA A 93 -9.32 5.12 -1.58
CA ALA A 93 -10.35 5.63 -0.67
C ALA A 93 -11.62 6.06 -1.41
N PHE A 94 -11.47 6.72 -2.55
CA PHE A 94 -12.58 7.13 -3.41
C PHE A 94 -13.38 5.93 -3.92
N TYR A 95 -12.67 4.91 -4.44
CA TYR A 95 -13.31 3.69 -4.92
C TYR A 95 -14.11 3.00 -3.80
N ASN A 96 -13.52 2.84 -2.62
CA ASN A 96 -14.17 2.19 -1.47
C ASN A 96 -15.43 2.93 -1.02
N VAL A 97 -15.36 4.27 -0.91
CA VAL A 97 -16.47 5.09 -0.40
C VAL A 97 -17.59 5.25 -1.43
N PHE A 98 -17.27 5.36 -2.72
CA PHE A 98 -18.27 5.66 -3.75
C PHE A 98 -18.83 4.40 -4.43
N TYR A 99 -18.02 3.36 -4.63
CA TYR A 99 -18.41 2.20 -5.45
C TYR A 99 -18.52 0.89 -4.67
N GLU A 100 -17.73 0.68 -3.63
CA GLU A 100 -17.77 -0.55 -2.83
C GLU A 100 -18.79 -0.46 -1.69
N SER A 101 -19.03 0.74 -1.13
CA SER A 101 -20.00 0.96 -0.09
C SER A 101 -21.42 0.73 -0.62
N LYS A 102 -22.17 -0.18 0.01
CA LYS A 102 -23.57 -0.45 -0.33
C LYS A 102 -24.56 0.55 0.31
N ASP A 103 -24.07 1.67 0.81
CA ASP A 103 -24.82 2.61 1.65
C ASP A 103 -25.91 3.37 0.89
N LEU A 104 -25.71 3.59 -0.42
CA LEU A 104 -26.66 4.35 -1.24
C LEU A 104 -28.05 3.69 -1.28
N VAL A 105 -28.09 2.35 -1.29
CA VAL A 105 -29.35 1.61 -1.21
C VAL A 105 -29.98 1.81 0.16
N SER A 106 -29.17 1.84 1.23
CA SER A 106 -29.62 2.08 2.60
C SER A 106 -30.07 3.53 2.85
N TYR A 107 -29.53 4.50 2.11
CA TYR A 107 -29.89 5.91 2.24
C TYR A 107 -31.18 6.29 1.48
N ARG A 108 -31.61 5.48 0.51
CA ARG A 108 -32.80 5.74 -0.33
C ARG A 108 -34.10 5.96 0.46
N PRO A 109 -34.39 5.22 1.57
CA PRO A 109 -35.59 5.47 2.36
C PRO A 109 -35.54 6.76 3.19
N TYR A 110 -34.38 7.39 3.33
CA TYR A 110 -34.22 8.61 4.09
C TYR A 110 -34.32 9.83 3.18
N ALA A 111 -34.92 10.93 3.66
CA ALA A 111 -35.08 12.19 2.92
C ALA A 111 -33.75 13.00 2.86
N PHE A 112 -32.65 12.36 2.43
CA PHE A 112 -31.37 13.05 2.17
C PHE A 112 -31.37 13.64 0.78
N LYS A 113 -30.79 14.85 0.64
CA LYS A 113 -30.53 15.43 -0.68
C LYS A 113 -29.28 14.79 -1.27
N GLU A 114 -29.27 14.55 -2.57
CA GLU A 114 -28.13 13.95 -3.29
C GLU A 114 -26.82 14.73 -3.05
N SER A 115 -26.91 16.06 -3.06
CA SER A 115 -25.77 16.93 -2.78
C SER A 115 -25.21 16.75 -1.36
N GLU A 116 -26.05 16.45 -0.36
CA GLU A 116 -25.60 16.19 1.02
C GLU A 116 -24.81 14.88 1.10
N ILE A 117 -25.24 13.85 0.36
CA ILE A 117 -24.56 12.55 0.30
C ILE A 117 -23.22 12.67 -0.43
N ILE A 118 -23.20 13.35 -1.60
CA ILE A 118 -21.97 13.51 -2.40
C ILE A 118 -20.91 14.31 -1.62
N ILE A 119 -21.30 15.40 -0.97
CA ILE A 119 -20.38 16.21 -0.16
C ILE A 119 -19.86 15.42 1.04
N ALA A 120 -20.74 14.69 1.75
CA ALA A 120 -20.32 13.88 2.87
C ALA A 120 -19.33 12.78 2.44
N LYS A 121 -19.59 12.10 1.32
CA LYS A 121 -18.67 11.10 0.76
C LYS A 121 -17.35 11.72 0.30
N GLY A 122 -17.39 12.88 -0.37
CA GLY A 122 -16.19 13.61 -0.78
C GLY A 122 -15.30 14.00 0.39
N LEU A 123 -15.87 14.56 1.46
CA LEU A 123 -15.15 14.86 2.69
C LEU A 123 -14.55 13.60 3.35
N SER A 124 -15.27 12.48 3.31
CA SER A 124 -14.78 11.22 3.88
C SER A 124 -13.62 10.61 3.10
N VAL A 125 -13.48 10.90 1.80
CA VAL A 125 -12.32 10.51 0.98
C VAL A 125 -11.13 11.44 1.25
N LEU A 126 -11.39 12.73 1.45
CA LEU A 126 -10.34 13.73 1.65
C LEU A 126 -9.59 13.50 2.97
N LEU A 127 -10.26 13.03 4.02
CA LEU A 127 -9.66 12.81 5.33
C LEU A 127 -8.50 11.78 5.34
N PRO A 128 -8.64 10.56 4.78
CA PRO A 128 -7.53 9.62 4.66
C PRO A 128 -6.40 10.11 3.74
N ALA A 129 -6.70 11.03 2.82
CA ALA A 129 -5.71 11.60 1.91
C ALA A 129 -4.84 12.70 2.57
N LEU A 130 -5.29 13.30 3.69
CA LEU A 130 -4.57 14.38 4.36
C LEU A 130 -3.10 14.09 4.64
N PRO A 131 -2.69 12.94 5.20
CA PRO A 131 -1.28 12.65 5.45
C PRO A 131 -0.41 12.64 4.17
N GLY A 132 -0.99 12.33 3.01
CA GLY A 132 -0.31 12.38 1.71
C GLY A 132 -0.27 13.79 1.09
N ILE A 133 -1.28 14.62 1.39
CA ILE A 133 -1.42 15.98 0.86
C ILE A 133 -0.55 16.97 1.63
N VAL A 134 -0.46 16.83 2.95
CA VAL A 134 0.24 17.77 3.83
C VAL A 134 1.74 17.91 3.55
N PRO A 135 2.48 16.87 3.14
CA PRO A 135 3.86 17.04 2.66
C PRO A 135 4.01 18.00 1.48
N ILE A 136 3.07 18.00 0.55
CA ILE A 136 3.07 18.94 -0.59
C ILE A 136 2.94 20.38 -0.09
N LEU A 137 2.04 20.61 0.87
CA LEU A 137 1.88 21.91 1.52
C LEU A 137 3.20 22.38 2.17
N ALA A 138 3.97 21.47 2.80
CA ALA A 138 5.26 21.79 3.39
C ALA A 138 6.27 22.31 2.35
N TYR A 139 6.38 21.65 1.19
CA TYR A 139 7.26 22.08 0.10
C TYR A 139 6.84 23.44 -0.48
N PHE A 140 5.55 23.67 -0.69
CA PHE A 140 5.03 24.96 -1.14
C PHE A 140 5.31 26.06 -0.11
N LEU A 141 5.06 25.79 1.16
CA LEU A 141 5.28 26.75 2.24
C LEU A 141 6.75 27.20 2.31
N VAL A 142 7.69 26.25 2.29
CA VAL A 142 9.12 26.57 2.32
C VAL A 142 9.54 27.31 1.06
N LEU A 143 9.09 26.88 -0.14
CA LEU A 143 9.40 27.55 -1.39
C LEU A 143 8.96 29.03 -1.38
N TYR A 144 7.68 29.28 -1.06
CA TYR A 144 7.13 30.64 -1.11
C TYR A 144 7.65 31.54 0.00
N ILE A 145 7.99 31.00 1.19
CA ILE A 145 8.61 31.80 2.25
C ILE A 145 10.05 32.21 1.88
N ARG A 146 10.79 31.32 1.20
CA ARG A 146 12.21 31.57 0.90
C ARG A 146 12.44 32.39 -0.37
N LEU A 147 11.66 32.13 -1.42
CA LEU A 147 11.93 32.62 -2.77
C LEU A 147 10.94 33.66 -3.28
N ALA A 148 9.80 33.87 -2.63
CA ALA A 148 8.86 34.89 -3.09
C ALA A 148 9.43 36.30 -2.85
N PRO A 149 9.19 37.24 -3.78
CA PRO A 149 9.67 38.62 -3.67
C PRO A 149 9.18 39.36 -2.41
N SER A 150 8.00 39.00 -1.92
CA SER A 150 7.47 39.47 -0.65
C SER A 150 6.52 38.45 -0.04
N LEU A 151 6.50 38.33 1.30
CA LEU A 151 5.58 37.43 2.01
C LEU A 151 4.11 37.76 1.79
N TRP A 152 3.79 39.03 1.68
CA TRP A 152 2.41 39.49 1.45
C TRP A 152 1.84 39.04 0.12
N LEU A 153 2.66 38.93 -0.90
CA LEU A 153 2.27 38.45 -2.23
C LEU A 153 2.43 36.92 -2.33
N GLY A 154 3.47 36.38 -1.70
CA GLY A 154 3.79 34.95 -1.71
C GLY A 154 2.72 34.09 -1.04
N LEU A 155 2.24 34.44 0.15
CA LEU A 155 1.25 33.64 0.86
C LEU A 155 -0.09 33.50 0.12
N PRO A 156 -0.71 34.55 -0.43
CA PRO A 156 -1.92 34.41 -1.26
C PRO A 156 -1.69 33.58 -2.51
N LEU A 157 -0.55 33.77 -3.19
CA LEU A 157 -0.21 32.99 -4.40
C LEU A 157 0.05 31.52 -4.05
N MET A 158 0.66 31.21 -2.92
CA MET A 158 0.82 29.87 -2.42
C MET A 158 -0.53 29.19 -2.19
N LEU A 159 -1.45 29.85 -1.48
CA LEU A 159 -2.79 29.32 -1.23
C LEU A 159 -3.58 29.09 -2.54
N LEU A 160 -3.49 30.03 -3.48
CA LEU A 160 -4.12 29.90 -4.79
C LEU A 160 -3.53 28.72 -5.58
N SER A 161 -2.21 28.60 -5.63
CA SER A 161 -1.50 27.53 -6.33
C SER A 161 -1.83 26.15 -5.75
N LEU A 162 -1.86 26.03 -4.42
CA LEU A 162 -2.25 24.80 -3.73
C LEU A 162 -3.72 24.46 -3.99
N ALA A 163 -4.61 25.43 -3.91
CA ALA A 163 -6.04 25.22 -4.20
C ALA A 163 -6.24 24.73 -5.63
N LEU A 164 -5.60 25.36 -6.61
CA LEU A 164 -5.68 24.95 -8.02
C LEU A 164 -5.15 23.53 -8.22
N LEU A 165 -4.01 23.20 -7.62
CA LEU A 165 -3.41 21.86 -7.71
C LEU A 165 -4.35 20.80 -7.12
N PHE A 166 -4.79 20.97 -5.88
CA PHE A 166 -5.60 19.95 -5.20
C PHE A 166 -7.00 19.82 -5.78
N VAL A 167 -7.65 20.91 -6.13
CA VAL A 167 -8.97 20.89 -6.77
C VAL A 167 -8.89 20.20 -8.14
N SER A 168 -7.88 20.54 -8.95
CA SER A 168 -7.69 19.91 -10.26
C SER A 168 -7.45 18.39 -10.14
N VAL A 169 -6.58 17.97 -9.23
CA VAL A 169 -6.27 16.55 -9.01
C VAL A 169 -7.49 15.78 -8.50
N ALA A 170 -8.26 16.36 -7.56
CA ALA A 170 -9.50 15.78 -7.08
C ALA A 170 -10.55 15.62 -8.20
N LEU A 171 -10.68 16.63 -9.05
CA LEU A 171 -11.61 16.60 -10.19
C LEU A 171 -11.17 15.57 -11.25
N VAL A 172 -9.87 15.50 -11.56
CA VAL A 172 -9.32 14.46 -12.45
C VAL A 172 -9.65 13.06 -11.92
N MET A 173 -9.49 12.84 -10.62
CA MET A 173 -9.82 11.56 -9.98
C MET A 173 -11.30 11.23 -10.12
N VAL A 174 -12.19 12.18 -9.82
CA VAL A 174 -13.66 12.00 -9.94
C VAL A 174 -14.06 11.67 -11.37
N VAL A 175 -13.55 12.43 -12.34
CA VAL A 175 -13.84 12.25 -13.77
C VAL A 175 -13.30 10.92 -14.27
N ALA A 176 -12.04 10.60 -13.96
CA ALA A 176 -11.39 9.35 -14.40
C ALA A 176 -12.13 8.11 -13.87
N VAL A 177 -12.43 8.07 -12.56
CA VAL A 177 -13.12 6.93 -11.95
C VAL A 177 -14.55 6.80 -12.48
N HIS A 178 -15.25 7.93 -12.70
CA HIS A 178 -16.60 7.89 -13.26
C HIS A 178 -16.62 7.30 -14.67
N PHE A 179 -15.74 7.75 -15.57
CA PHE A 179 -15.65 7.19 -16.92
C PHE A 179 -15.22 5.73 -16.92
N LEU A 180 -14.28 5.34 -16.06
CA LEU A 180 -13.90 3.93 -15.88
C LEU A 180 -15.10 3.07 -15.46
N ALA A 181 -15.90 3.56 -14.50
CA ALA A 181 -17.07 2.84 -13.99
C ALA A 181 -18.20 2.66 -15.02
N GLN A 182 -18.26 3.50 -16.05
CA GLN A 182 -19.21 3.38 -17.17
C GLN A 182 -18.80 2.30 -18.18
N THR A 183 -17.55 1.87 -18.21
CA THR A 183 -17.07 0.90 -19.20
C THR A 183 -17.71 -0.47 -19.01
N ALA A 184 -18.05 -1.14 -20.13
CA ALA A 184 -18.60 -2.50 -20.11
C ALA A 184 -17.62 -3.51 -19.46
N LEU A 185 -16.30 -3.28 -19.62
CA LEU A 185 -15.25 -4.08 -18.98
C LEU A 185 -15.30 -3.97 -17.46
N PHE A 186 -15.47 -2.76 -16.92
CA PHE A 186 -15.61 -2.54 -15.49
C PHE A 186 -16.81 -3.30 -14.92
N ARG A 187 -17.98 -3.17 -15.56
CA ARG A 187 -19.21 -3.87 -15.15
C ARG A 187 -19.05 -5.38 -15.17
N LYS A 188 -18.44 -5.93 -16.24
CA LYS A 188 -18.23 -7.38 -16.40
C LYS A 188 -17.25 -7.94 -15.36
N TYR A 189 -16.18 -7.22 -15.01
CA TYR A 189 -15.07 -7.70 -14.18
C TYR A 189 -14.87 -6.86 -12.91
N GLN A 190 -15.93 -6.38 -12.28
CA GLN A 190 -15.89 -5.44 -11.15
C GLN A 190 -14.97 -5.88 -10.00
N SER A 191 -14.99 -7.17 -9.62
CA SER A 191 -14.11 -7.68 -8.56
C SER A 191 -12.63 -7.67 -8.96
N ILE A 192 -12.33 -7.95 -10.24
CA ILE A 192 -10.96 -7.89 -10.76
C ILE A 192 -10.52 -6.43 -10.84
N PHE A 193 -11.40 -5.53 -11.25
CA PHE A 193 -11.11 -4.10 -11.34
C PHE A 193 -10.83 -3.47 -9.98
N SER A 194 -11.59 -3.84 -8.94
CA SER A 194 -11.31 -3.45 -7.56
C SER A 194 -9.88 -3.84 -7.14
N ASN A 195 -9.51 -5.08 -7.43
CA ASN A 195 -8.19 -5.61 -7.12
C ASN A 195 -7.07 -4.92 -7.92
N VAL A 196 -7.33 -4.64 -9.20
CA VAL A 196 -6.41 -3.90 -10.08
C VAL A 196 -6.23 -2.45 -9.61
N MET A 197 -7.31 -1.76 -9.19
CA MET A 197 -7.22 -0.40 -8.65
C MET A 197 -6.35 -0.33 -7.39
N ILE A 198 -6.47 -1.31 -6.49
CA ILE A 198 -5.60 -1.42 -5.31
C ILE A 198 -4.15 -1.67 -5.75
N GLY A 199 -3.94 -2.58 -6.71
CA GLY A 199 -2.62 -2.84 -7.28
C GLY A 199 -1.99 -1.60 -7.91
N ILE A 200 -2.74 -0.86 -8.72
CA ILE A 200 -2.32 0.41 -9.30
C ILE A 200 -1.97 1.40 -8.18
N GLY A 201 -2.82 1.53 -7.16
CA GLY A 201 -2.58 2.42 -6.02
C GLY A 201 -1.25 2.15 -5.30
N VAL A 202 -0.79 0.90 -5.23
CA VAL A 202 0.49 0.52 -4.62
C VAL A 202 1.65 0.59 -5.62
N LEU A 203 1.44 0.20 -6.87
CA LEU A 203 2.50 0.12 -7.88
C LEU A 203 2.84 1.47 -8.50
N THR A 204 1.86 2.35 -8.69
CA THR A 204 2.07 3.65 -9.35
C THR A 204 3.12 4.51 -8.64
N PRO A 205 3.12 4.68 -7.29
CA PRO A 205 4.17 5.39 -6.60
C PRO A 205 5.55 4.77 -6.81
N LEU A 206 5.65 3.45 -6.81
CA LEU A 206 6.89 2.71 -7.03
C LEU A 206 7.47 2.96 -8.41
N ILE A 207 6.66 2.73 -9.44
CA ILE A 207 7.05 2.91 -10.85
C ILE A 207 7.44 4.36 -11.08
N PHE A 208 6.67 5.30 -10.51
CA PHE A 208 6.93 6.72 -10.68
C PHE A 208 8.23 7.17 -9.98
N VAL A 209 8.46 6.76 -8.74
CA VAL A 209 9.72 7.03 -8.02
C VAL A 209 10.90 6.42 -8.77
N PHE A 210 10.77 5.19 -9.28
CA PHE A 210 11.80 4.53 -10.07
C PHE A 210 12.09 5.27 -11.38
N PHE A 211 11.04 5.66 -12.11
CA PHE A 211 11.15 6.42 -13.34
C PHE A 211 11.83 7.79 -13.11
N LEU A 212 11.39 8.52 -12.08
CA LEU A 212 11.98 9.80 -11.73
C LEU A 212 13.45 9.66 -11.31
N GLN A 213 13.79 8.61 -10.57
CA GLN A 213 15.16 8.38 -10.13
C GLN A 213 16.08 7.99 -11.29
N SER A 214 15.58 7.27 -12.30
CA SER A 214 16.33 6.99 -13.53
C SER A 214 16.56 8.26 -14.35
N THR A 215 15.62 9.20 -14.32
CA THR A 215 15.73 10.50 -15.03
C THR A 215 16.60 11.49 -14.26
N SER A 216 16.59 11.46 -12.90
CA SER A 216 17.39 12.37 -12.08
C SER A 216 18.90 12.13 -12.14
N ARG A 217 19.34 10.98 -12.66
CA ARG A 217 20.77 10.70 -12.91
C ARG A 217 21.39 11.65 -13.93
N GLY A 218 20.57 12.21 -14.85
CA GLY A 218 20.98 13.30 -15.74
C GLY A 218 20.93 14.69 -15.10
N ILE A 219 20.29 14.84 -13.92
CA ILE A 219 20.08 16.14 -13.28
C ILE A 219 21.28 16.56 -12.40
N GLY A 220 22.09 15.59 -11.92
CA GLY A 220 23.26 15.87 -11.07
C GLY A 220 24.45 16.46 -11.78
N ASP A 221 24.60 16.23 -13.10
CA ASP A 221 25.79 16.62 -13.86
C ASP A 221 25.54 17.60 -15.02
N GLN A 222 24.30 17.63 -15.51
CA GLN A 222 23.97 18.52 -16.64
C GLN A 222 22.51 18.95 -16.54
N THR A 223 22.31 20.25 -16.56
CA THR A 223 21.18 20.90 -17.16
C THR A 223 20.10 21.44 -16.23
N LYS A 224 19.97 22.68 -16.41
CA LYS A 224 18.81 23.56 -16.22
C LYS A 224 17.56 23.13 -17.03
N GLU A 225 17.60 22.02 -17.78
CA GLU A 225 16.47 21.59 -18.61
C GLU A 225 15.48 20.74 -17.80
N ILE A 226 14.25 21.24 -17.74
CA ILE A 226 13.16 20.62 -17.00
C ILE A 226 12.52 19.52 -17.87
N PRO A 227 12.40 18.28 -17.38
CA PRO A 227 11.70 17.24 -18.12
C PRO A 227 10.26 17.69 -18.48
N PRO A 228 9.79 17.49 -19.73
CA PRO A 228 8.48 17.95 -20.18
C PRO A 228 7.32 17.48 -19.28
N LEU A 229 7.47 16.30 -18.69
CA LEU A 229 6.48 15.72 -17.76
C LEU A 229 6.32 16.53 -16.46
N LEU A 230 7.40 17.18 -15.99
CA LEU A 230 7.39 17.97 -14.76
C LEU A 230 7.04 19.44 -15.00
N TYR A 231 7.00 19.88 -16.25
CA TYR A 231 6.73 21.27 -16.60
C TYR A 231 5.42 21.83 -16.01
N PRO A 232 4.29 21.12 -16.02
CA PRO A 232 3.06 21.60 -15.41
C PRO A 232 3.19 21.93 -13.91
N ILE A 233 4.00 21.15 -13.18
CA ILE A 233 4.25 21.37 -11.75
C ILE A 233 5.30 22.45 -11.56
N HIS A 234 6.28 22.53 -12.45
CA HIS A 234 7.33 23.55 -12.43
C HIS A 234 6.79 24.98 -12.56
N ILE A 235 5.66 25.15 -13.19
CA ILE A 235 4.97 26.45 -13.27
C ILE A 235 4.73 27.05 -11.87
N PHE A 236 4.43 26.24 -10.86
CA PHE A 236 4.24 26.71 -9.49
C PHE A 236 5.53 27.24 -8.86
N TYR A 237 6.68 26.67 -9.24
CA TYR A 237 7.97 27.24 -8.86
C TYR A 237 8.18 28.62 -9.50
N LYS A 238 7.90 28.77 -10.80
CA LYS A 238 8.01 30.07 -11.49
C LYS A 238 7.05 31.12 -10.90
N ILE A 239 5.83 30.73 -10.55
CA ILE A 239 4.87 31.62 -9.87
C ILE A 239 5.43 32.11 -8.50
N ALA A 240 6.20 31.27 -7.80
CA ALA A 240 6.81 31.64 -6.54
C ALA A 240 7.95 32.63 -6.71
N VAL A 241 8.85 32.40 -7.69
CA VAL A 241 10.09 33.17 -7.88
C VAL A 241 9.82 34.44 -8.70
N GLU A 242 9.09 34.32 -9.79
CA GLU A 242 8.84 35.40 -10.76
C GLU A 242 7.34 35.51 -11.08
N PRO A 243 6.50 35.97 -10.14
CA PRO A 243 5.04 35.95 -10.27
C PRO A 243 4.53 36.79 -11.46
N PHE A 244 5.28 37.79 -11.91
CA PHE A 244 4.90 38.69 -13.00
C PHE A 244 5.50 38.27 -14.35
N SER A 245 6.24 37.16 -14.44
CA SER A 245 6.75 36.66 -15.71
C SER A 245 5.60 36.18 -16.61
N ILE A 246 5.75 36.33 -17.92
CA ILE A 246 4.75 35.89 -18.91
C ILE A 246 4.46 34.40 -18.74
N GLU A 247 5.47 33.59 -18.47
CA GLU A 247 5.31 32.14 -18.27
C GLU A 247 4.52 31.81 -16.99
N ALA A 248 4.75 32.53 -15.89
CA ALA A 248 4.01 32.32 -14.65
C ALA A 248 2.52 32.69 -14.82
N ILE A 249 2.23 33.82 -15.49
CA ILE A 249 0.87 34.26 -15.73
C ILE A 249 0.14 33.31 -16.68
N LEU A 250 0.75 32.92 -17.79
CA LEU A 250 0.16 31.96 -18.73
C LEU A 250 -0.05 30.60 -18.08
N GLY A 251 0.90 30.16 -17.27
CA GLY A 251 0.79 28.90 -16.53
C GLY A 251 -0.34 28.91 -15.50
N LEU A 252 -0.49 30.00 -14.75
CA LEU A 252 -1.60 30.18 -13.81
C LEU A 252 -2.95 30.18 -14.54
N LEU A 253 -3.06 30.91 -15.65
CA LEU A 253 -4.27 30.91 -16.48
C LEU A 253 -4.58 29.51 -17.03
N ALA A 254 -3.57 28.76 -17.46
CA ALA A 254 -3.74 27.38 -17.92
C ALA A 254 -4.29 26.47 -16.81
N TRP A 255 -3.78 26.58 -15.58
CA TRP A 255 -4.30 25.82 -14.44
C TRP A 255 -5.73 26.22 -14.06
N ILE A 256 -6.07 27.51 -14.11
CA ILE A 256 -7.44 27.99 -13.90
C ILE A 256 -8.36 27.44 -14.99
N ALA A 257 -7.97 27.54 -16.27
CA ALA A 257 -8.76 27.01 -17.39
C ALA A 257 -8.98 25.51 -17.28
N LEU A 258 -7.94 24.73 -16.91
CA LEU A 258 -8.04 23.31 -16.66
C LEU A 258 -9.03 23.01 -15.53
N THR A 259 -8.93 23.72 -14.40
CA THR A 259 -9.82 23.53 -13.24
C THR A 259 -11.27 23.83 -13.61
N VAL A 260 -11.53 24.94 -14.32
CA VAL A 260 -12.87 25.31 -14.78
C VAL A 260 -13.42 24.28 -15.77
N PHE A 261 -12.60 23.80 -16.69
CA PHE A 261 -12.99 22.76 -17.64
C PHE A 261 -13.36 21.43 -16.92
N LEU A 262 -12.57 21.00 -15.94
CA LEU A 262 -12.85 19.81 -15.15
C LEU A 262 -14.11 19.98 -14.28
N LEU A 263 -14.33 21.14 -13.70
CA LEU A 263 -15.58 21.47 -13.00
C LEU A 263 -16.79 21.37 -13.93
N TYR A 264 -16.69 21.93 -15.13
CA TYR A 264 -17.76 21.85 -16.13
C TYR A 264 -18.06 20.39 -16.51
N LEU A 265 -17.03 19.58 -16.76
CA LEU A 265 -17.18 18.14 -17.04
C LEU A 265 -17.86 17.41 -15.87
N THR A 266 -17.44 17.70 -14.66
CA THR A 266 -18.01 17.07 -13.46
C THR A 266 -19.47 17.41 -13.28
N GLN A 267 -19.84 18.70 -13.44
CA GLN A 267 -21.23 19.14 -13.31
C GLN A 267 -22.13 18.59 -14.41
N LYS A 268 -21.67 18.58 -15.66
CA LYS A 268 -22.50 18.23 -16.82
C LYS A 268 -22.56 16.73 -17.10
N LYS A 269 -21.48 15.98 -16.85
CA LYS A 269 -21.40 14.55 -17.19
C LYS A 269 -21.38 13.62 -15.99
N VAL A 270 -20.74 14.00 -14.89
CA VAL A 270 -20.59 13.10 -13.74
C VAL A 270 -21.83 13.13 -12.84
N PHE A 271 -22.25 14.30 -12.39
CA PHE A 271 -23.37 14.40 -11.43
C PHE A 271 -24.70 13.85 -11.94
N PRO A 272 -25.15 14.09 -13.17
CA PRO A 272 -26.45 13.58 -13.63
C PRO A 272 -26.53 12.05 -13.74
N HIS A 273 -25.40 11.41 -14.04
CA HIS A 273 -25.36 9.95 -14.27
C HIS A 273 -24.75 9.17 -13.10
N PHE A 274 -24.39 9.87 -12.02
CA PHE A 274 -23.67 9.27 -10.89
C PHE A 274 -24.46 8.14 -10.20
N TYR A 275 -25.75 8.39 -9.94
CA TYR A 275 -26.62 7.41 -9.28
C TYR A 275 -26.94 6.23 -10.18
N ASP A 276 -27.20 6.47 -11.46
CA ASP A 276 -27.53 5.42 -12.44
C ASP A 276 -26.39 4.40 -12.56
N VAL A 277 -25.14 4.90 -12.64
CA VAL A 277 -23.96 4.03 -12.75
C VAL A 277 -23.78 3.15 -11.52
N ILE A 278 -24.03 3.68 -10.32
CA ILE A 278 -23.86 2.92 -9.07
C ILE A 278 -24.99 1.89 -8.90
N LEU A 279 -26.23 2.25 -9.23
CA LEU A 279 -27.37 1.32 -9.15
C LEU A 279 -27.25 0.18 -10.15
N LEU A 280 -26.88 0.46 -11.40
CA LEU A 280 -26.65 -0.56 -12.42
C LEU A 280 -25.54 -1.55 -12.02
N ASN A 281 -24.46 -1.04 -11.43
CA ASN A 281 -23.35 -1.88 -10.95
C ASN A 281 -23.76 -2.78 -9.77
N SER A 282 -24.67 -2.33 -8.90
CA SER A 282 -25.18 -3.12 -7.78
C SER A 282 -26.11 -4.24 -8.21
N GLU A 283 -26.96 -4.03 -9.22
CA GLU A 283 -27.89 -5.04 -9.75
C GLU A 283 -27.16 -6.17 -10.49
N GLU A 284 -26.14 -5.85 -11.28
CA GLU A 284 -25.33 -6.86 -11.97
C GLU A 284 -24.55 -7.76 -11.00
N LYS A 285 -24.10 -7.20 -9.87
CA LYS A 285 -23.42 -7.97 -8.82
C LYS A 285 -24.35 -9.02 -8.20
N VAL A 286 -25.59 -8.65 -7.91
CA VAL A 286 -26.61 -9.58 -7.38
C VAL A 286 -26.95 -10.67 -8.39
N LYS A 287 -27.09 -10.35 -9.69
CA LYS A 287 -27.34 -11.34 -10.75
C LYS A 287 -26.19 -12.34 -10.91
N LYS A 288 -24.93 -11.89 -10.77
CA LYS A 288 -23.75 -12.78 -10.83
C LYS A 288 -23.65 -13.70 -9.61
N GLU A 289 -23.94 -13.22 -8.42
CA GLU A 289 -23.95 -14.05 -7.21
C GLU A 289 -25.01 -15.17 -7.29
N ARG A 290 -26.17 -14.90 -7.89
CA ARG A 290 -27.20 -15.92 -8.17
C ARG A 290 -26.74 -16.96 -9.20
N ARG A 291 -26.17 -16.55 -10.33
CA ARG A 291 -25.66 -17.46 -11.37
C ARG A 291 -24.46 -18.31 -10.91
N SER A 292 -23.62 -17.79 -10.02
CA SER A 292 -22.50 -18.54 -9.45
C SER A 292 -22.94 -19.67 -8.53
N LYS A 293 -24.12 -19.56 -7.89
CA LYS A 293 -24.70 -20.63 -7.06
C LYS A 293 -25.32 -21.77 -7.86
N GLU A 294 -25.78 -21.50 -9.09
CA GLU A 294 -26.44 -22.50 -9.96
C GLU A 294 -25.44 -23.38 -10.75
N GLY A 295 -24.17 -22.99 -10.84
CA GLY A 295 -23.17 -23.64 -11.70
C GLY A 295 -22.21 -24.62 -11.01
N LEU A 296 -22.54 -25.20 -9.87
CA LEU A 296 -21.68 -26.17 -9.18
C LEU A 296 -21.73 -27.55 -9.88
N SER A 297 -20.90 -27.73 -10.89
CA SER A 297 -20.73 -29.02 -11.53
C SER A 297 -20.03 -30.04 -10.60
N THR A 298 -20.68 -31.16 -10.38
CA THR A 298 -20.26 -32.30 -9.52
C THR A 298 -19.19 -33.19 -10.17
N THR A 299 -18.17 -32.63 -10.83
CA THR A 299 -17.04 -33.45 -11.30
C THR A 299 -16.14 -33.86 -10.14
N LYS A 300 -15.86 -35.17 -10.02
CA LYS A 300 -14.89 -35.75 -9.04
C LYS A 300 -13.51 -35.12 -9.22
N LYS A 301 -13.23 -34.04 -8.46
CA LYS A 301 -11.92 -33.36 -8.46
C LYS A 301 -11.11 -33.87 -7.28
N GLY A 302 -9.82 -34.18 -7.49
CA GLY A 302 -8.95 -34.61 -6.40
C GLY A 302 -8.90 -33.55 -5.26
N PHE A 303 -8.71 -34.01 -4.02
CA PHE A 303 -8.71 -33.21 -2.78
C PHE A 303 -7.88 -31.91 -2.89
N PHE A 304 -6.66 -32.00 -3.42
CA PHE A 304 -5.79 -30.82 -3.59
C PHE A 304 -6.43 -29.75 -4.49
N ARG A 305 -7.02 -30.15 -5.64
CA ARG A 305 -7.64 -29.19 -6.58
C ARG A 305 -8.89 -28.55 -5.98
N MET A 306 -9.64 -29.29 -5.18
CA MET A 306 -10.80 -28.77 -4.46
C MET A 306 -10.39 -27.71 -3.43
N VAL A 307 -9.39 -28.02 -2.60
CA VAL A 307 -8.85 -27.11 -1.56
C VAL A 307 -8.22 -25.89 -2.22
N LEU A 308 -7.46 -26.05 -3.30
CA LEU A 308 -6.86 -24.95 -4.05
C LEU A 308 -7.94 -24.00 -4.60
N ARG A 309 -8.97 -24.53 -5.25
CA ARG A 309 -10.05 -23.70 -5.80
C ARG A 309 -10.80 -22.96 -4.70
N TYR A 310 -11.08 -23.63 -3.59
CA TYR A 310 -11.71 -23.01 -2.43
C TYR A 310 -10.90 -21.84 -1.90
N HIS A 311 -9.59 -22.02 -1.68
CA HIS A 311 -8.74 -20.95 -1.17
C HIS A 311 -8.56 -19.82 -2.16
N LEU A 312 -8.37 -20.09 -3.44
CA LEU A 312 -8.28 -19.03 -4.45
C LEU A 312 -9.58 -18.21 -4.53
N THR A 313 -10.73 -18.86 -4.35
CA THR A 313 -12.02 -18.16 -4.29
C THR A 313 -12.14 -17.31 -3.02
N LEU A 314 -11.73 -17.85 -1.86
CA LEU A 314 -11.72 -17.15 -0.59
C LEU A 314 -10.80 -15.90 -0.62
N LEU A 315 -9.59 -16.07 -1.14
CA LEU A 315 -8.62 -15.00 -1.29
C LEU A 315 -9.07 -13.92 -2.31
N GLY A 316 -9.78 -14.34 -3.35
CA GLY A 316 -10.29 -13.43 -4.39
C GLY A 316 -11.54 -12.64 -3.98
N GLN A 317 -12.23 -13.01 -2.90
CA GLN A 317 -13.44 -12.32 -2.44
C GLN A 317 -13.16 -11.05 -1.61
N GLY A 318 -11.93 -10.86 -1.13
CA GLY A 318 -11.57 -9.76 -0.24
C GLY A 318 -10.53 -8.81 -0.83
N THR A 319 -10.89 -7.56 -1.07
CA THR A 319 -9.95 -6.49 -1.46
C THR A 319 -8.79 -6.36 -0.46
N GLY A 320 -9.05 -6.58 0.83
CA GLY A 320 -8.04 -6.53 1.88
C GLY A 320 -6.91 -7.56 1.74
N VAL A 321 -7.18 -8.77 1.19
CA VAL A 321 -6.14 -9.79 0.97
C VAL A 321 -5.15 -9.32 -0.09
N ILE A 322 -5.65 -8.72 -1.15
CA ILE A 322 -4.83 -8.22 -2.26
C ILE A 322 -3.98 -7.04 -1.79
N THR A 323 -4.55 -6.13 -1.00
CA THR A 323 -3.78 -5.05 -0.38
C THR A 323 -2.63 -5.61 0.47
N VAL A 324 -2.88 -6.65 1.27
CA VAL A 324 -1.84 -7.33 2.06
C VAL A 324 -0.74 -7.90 1.17
N LEU A 325 -1.10 -8.57 0.07
CA LEU A 325 -0.14 -9.14 -0.88
C LEU A 325 0.74 -8.07 -1.53
N PHE A 326 0.13 -7.02 -2.06
CA PHE A 326 0.88 -5.93 -2.71
C PHE A 326 1.76 -5.17 -1.71
N THR A 327 1.22 -4.83 -0.54
CA THR A 327 1.99 -4.11 0.49
C THR A 327 3.18 -4.93 0.96
N SER A 328 3.00 -6.22 1.25
CA SER A 328 4.10 -7.09 1.67
C SER A 328 5.17 -7.25 0.59
N ALA A 329 4.78 -7.35 -0.68
CA ALA A 329 5.71 -7.57 -1.78
C ALA A 329 6.56 -6.33 -2.10
N PHE A 330 5.96 -5.13 -2.12
CA PHE A 330 6.63 -3.93 -2.63
C PHE A 330 7.24 -3.04 -1.57
N LEU A 331 6.79 -3.12 -0.31
CA LEU A 331 7.27 -2.25 0.76
C LEU A 331 8.79 -2.29 0.98
N PRO A 332 9.48 -3.46 0.95
CA PRO A 332 10.94 -3.50 1.09
C PRO A 332 11.65 -2.69 0.01
N TYR A 333 11.17 -2.76 -1.21
CA TYR A 333 11.78 -2.10 -2.35
C TYR A 333 11.53 -0.59 -2.36
N LEU A 334 10.36 -0.16 -1.85
CA LEU A 334 10.10 1.26 -1.59
C LEU A 334 11.13 1.87 -0.64
N MET A 335 11.48 1.15 0.42
CA MET A 335 12.49 1.60 1.38
C MET A 335 13.91 1.60 0.79
N MET A 336 14.18 0.71 -0.16
CA MET A 336 15.51 0.52 -0.74
C MET A 336 15.74 1.29 -2.05
N ILE A 337 14.71 1.91 -2.65
CA ILE A 337 14.82 2.56 -3.97
C ILE A 337 15.97 3.57 -4.01
N GLY A 338 16.11 4.42 -2.99
CA GLY A 338 17.19 5.40 -2.92
C GLY A 338 18.59 4.77 -2.78
N LEU A 339 18.69 3.61 -2.15
CA LEU A 339 19.93 2.87 -1.98
C LEU A 339 20.30 2.08 -3.24
N ILE A 340 19.31 1.47 -3.89
CA ILE A 340 19.52 0.61 -5.08
C ILE A 340 20.14 1.39 -6.24
N SER A 341 19.71 2.63 -6.45
CA SER A 341 20.29 3.47 -7.51
C SER A 341 21.77 3.78 -7.23
N ASN A 342 22.09 4.17 -6.00
CA ASN A 342 23.46 4.47 -5.59
C ASN A 342 24.36 3.22 -5.63
N ILE A 343 23.82 2.06 -5.26
CA ILE A 343 24.55 0.78 -5.33
C ILE A 343 24.91 0.43 -6.78
N ARG A 344 24.00 0.61 -7.72
CA ARG A 344 24.28 0.34 -9.14
C ARG A 344 25.40 1.23 -9.70
N ASP A 345 25.38 2.51 -9.31
CA ASP A 345 26.36 3.49 -9.83
C ASP A 345 27.73 3.37 -9.14
N SER A 346 27.79 2.72 -7.97
CA SER A 346 29.03 2.57 -7.18
C SER A 346 30.00 1.51 -7.68
N GLN A 347 29.74 0.85 -8.83
CA GLN A 347 30.52 -0.26 -9.37
C GLN A 347 30.73 -1.47 -8.43
N ILE A 348 30.06 -1.48 -7.28
CA ILE A 348 30.16 -2.58 -6.30
C ILE A 348 29.38 -3.83 -6.77
N VAL A 349 28.36 -3.62 -7.60
CA VAL A 349 27.41 -4.69 -7.99
C VAL A 349 27.97 -5.69 -9.00
N PRO A 350 28.80 -5.32 -9.98
CA PRO A 350 29.41 -6.29 -10.88
C PRO A 350 30.29 -7.30 -10.18
N ASP A 351 30.82 -6.94 -9.00
CA ASP A 351 31.73 -7.76 -8.22
C ASP A 351 31.04 -8.68 -7.19
N ILE A 352 29.69 -8.78 -7.20
CA ILE A 352 28.97 -9.69 -6.30
C ILE A 352 29.07 -11.14 -6.81
N HIS A 353 30.29 -11.63 -6.84
CA HIS A 353 30.64 -13.03 -7.10
C HIS A 353 30.48 -13.89 -5.81
N PRO A 354 30.66 -15.22 -5.89
CA PRO A 354 30.52 -16.11 -4.74
C PRO A 354 31.17 -15.69 -3.42
N PRO A 355 32.33 -15.02 -3.39
CA PRO A 355 32.90 -14.51 -2.15
C PRO A 355 31.97 -13.58 -1.36
N TYR A 356 31.11 -12.83 -2.03
CA TYR A 356 30.15 -11.91 -1.40
C TYR A 356 28.80 -12.55 -1.02
N TRP A 357 28.71 -13.87 -1.00
CA TRP A 357 27.46 -14.55 -0.61
C TRP A 357 27.07 -14.30 0.85
N LEU A 358 28.02 -14.07 1.74
CA LEU A 358 27.71 -13.77 3.14
C LEU A 358 26.98 -12.43 3.32
N PRO A 359 27.41 -11.30 2.74
CA PRO A 359 26.60 -10.07 2.70
C PRO A 359 25.24 -10.27 2.04
N LEU A 360 25.20 -10.98 0.91
CA LEU A 360 23.97 -11.27 0.17
C LEU A 360 22.98 -12.08 1.01
N PHE A 361 23.48 -12.97 1.89
CA PHE A 361 22.69 -13.72 2.86
C PHE A 361 21.93 -12.77 3.81
N PHE A 362 22.60 -11.80 4.42
CA PHE A 362 21.95 -10.85 5.33
C PHE A 362 20.97 -9.92 4.61
N ILE A 363 21.28 -9.53 3.37
CA ILE A 363 20.35 -8.74 2.54
C ILE A 363 19.09 -9.57 2.22
N ALA A 364 19.23 -10.84 1.86
CA ALA A 364 18.10 -11.73 1.61
C ALA A 364 17.23 -11.93 2.86
N LEU A 365 17.85 -12.11 4.03
CA LEU A 365 17.16 -12.18 5.33
C LEU A 365 16.41 -10.88 5.63
N PHE A 366 17.04 -9.72 5.40
CA PHE A 366 16.41 -8.41 5.57
C PHE A 366 15.14 -8.30 4.74
N ILE A 367 15.23 -8.61 3.44
CA ILE A 367 14.08 -8.56 2.53
C ILE A 367 12.99 -9.56 2.99
N ALA A 368 13.34 -10.78 3.39
CA ALA A 368 12.40 -11.77 3.89
C ALA A 368 11.68 -11.30 5.17
N VAL A 369 12.41 -10.69 6.11
CA VAL A 369 11.85 -10.15 7.35
C VAL A 369 10.86 -9.02 7.06
N VAL A 370 11.20 -8.08 6.19
CA VAL A 370 10.30 -6.97 5.83
C VAL A 370 9.06 -7.49 5.12
N ASN A 371 9.21 -8.42 4.15
CA ASN A 371 8.06 -8.99 3.42
C ASN A 371 7.09 -9.74 4.33
N ASN A 372 7.57 -10.44 5.35
CA ASN A 372 6.73 -11.33 6.16
C ASN A 372 6.26 -10.72 7.50
N ASN A 373 6.98 -9.74 8.08
CA ASN A 373 6.64 -9.23 9.42
C ASN A 373 5.54 -8.16 9.43
N ILE A 374 5.46 -7.30 8.42
CA ILE A 374 4.48 -6.19 8.41
C ILE A 374 3.10 -6.74 8.14
N THR A 375 2.96 -7.50 7.05
CA THR A 375 1.69 -8.07 6.62
C THR A 375 1.92 -9.47 6.05
N SER A 376 1.56 -10.50 6.79
CA SER A 376 1.67 -11.89 6.32
C SER A 376 0.30 -12.53 6.23
N LEU A 377 -0.03 -13.16 5.09
CA LEU A 377 -1.26 -13.93 4.94
C LEU A 377 -1.32 -15.12 5.91
N HIS A 378 -0.16 -15.68 6.29
CA HIS A 378 -0.10 -16.75 7.28
C HIS A 378 -0.55 -16.29 8.67
N SER A 379 -0.41 -14.99 8.98
CA SER A 379 -0.87 -14.44 10.27
C SER A 379 -2.39 -14.39 10.43
N ILE A 380 -3.13 -14.63 9.35
CA ILE A 380 -4.59 -14.59 9.30
C ILE A 380 -5.20 -15.82 8.62
N ALA A 381 -4.38 -16.78 8.23
CA ALA A 381 -4.73 -17.86 7.33
C ALA A 381 -5.93 -18.70 7.78
N LEU A 382 -5.95 -19.16 9.03
CA LEU A 382 -7.04 -19.95 9.57
C LEU A 382 -8.20 -19.07 10.02
N SER A 383 -7.90 -17.88 10.54
CA SER A 383 -8.91 -16.90 10.96
C SER A 383 -9.75 -16.37 9.80
N LEU A 384 -9.26 -16.44 8.54
CA LEU A 384 -10.04 -16.10 7.33
C LEU A 384 -11.25 -17.01 7.13
N GLU A 385 -11.25 -18.25 7.64
CA GLU A 385 -12.38 -19.18 7.53
C GLU A 385 -13.57 -18.78 8.39
N ARG A 386 -13.39 -17.92 9.37
CA ARG A 386 -14.45 -17.55 10.35
C ARG A 386 -15.06 -18.79 11.02
N GLU A 387 -16.38 -18.88 11.03
CA GLU A 387 -17.17 -19.99 11.56
C GLU A 387 -17.04 -21.28 10.73
N ASN A 388 -16.58 -21.18 9.48
CA ASN A 388 -16.38 -22.35 8.63
C ASN A 388 -15.31 -23.30 9.17
N VAL A 389 -14.44 -22.88 10.09
CA VAL A 389 -13.45 -23.77 10.72
C VAL A 389 -14.13 -24.95 11.38
N GLU A 390 -15.21 -24.72 12.13
CA GLU A 390 -15.96 -25.77 12.83
C GLU A 390 -16.66 -26.69 11.83
N PHE A 391 -17.25 -26.12 10.80
CA PHE A 391 -17.84 -26.90 9.69
C PHE A 391 -16.80 -27.75 8.97
N LEU A 392 -15.62 -27.21 8.67
CA LEU A 392 -14.56 -27.96 8.02
C LEU A 392 -14.03 -29.13 8.86
N LYS A 393 -14.05 -29.00 10.20
CA LYS A 393 -13.73 -30.09 11.12
C LYS A 393 -14.76 -31.22 11.12
N SER A 394 -16.02 -30.92 10.88
CA SER A 394 -17.09 -31.92 10.82
C SER A 394 -17.14 -32.72 9.52
N LEU A 395 -16.40 -32.30 8.49
CA LEU A 395 -16.36 -32.98 7.21
C LEU A 395 -15.52 -34.29 7.27
N PRO A 396 -15.87 -35.32 6.49
CA PRO A 396 -15.20 -36.63 6.52
C PRO A 396 -13.86 -36.60 5.75
N PHE A 397 -12.93 -35.72 6.14
CA PHE A 397 -11.57 -35.71 5.63
C PHE A 397 -10.57 -35.40 6.75
N ASP A 398 -9.32 -35.79 6.55
CA ASP A 398 -8.24 -35.48 7.49
C ASP A 398 -7.98 -33.97 7.56
N PHE A 399 -8.42 -33.36 8.66
CA PHE A 399 -8.24 -31.92 8.90
C PHE A 399 -6.77 -31.53 9.04
N ALA A 400 -5.90 -32.43 9.54
CA ALA A 400 -4.47 -32.20 9.60
C ALA A 400 -3.86 -32.06 8.20
N ARG A 401 -4.29 -32.90 7.27
CA ARG A 401 -3.90 -32.78 5.86
C ARG A 401 -4.41 -31.49 5.23
N TYR A 402 -5.62 -31.04 5.57
CA TYR A 402 -6.16 -29.77 5.12
C TYR A 402 -5.28 -28.58 5.57
N VAL A 403 -4.90 -28.55 6.85
CA VAL A 403 -4.04 -27.49 7.43
C VAL A 403 -2.68 -27.42 6.74
N LYS A 404 -2.06 -28.58 6.45
CA LYS A 404 -0.78 -28.67 5.73
C LYS A 404 -0.89 -28.14 4.29
N VAL A 405 -1.92 -28.60 3.57
CA VAL A 405 -2.15 -28.16 2.18
C VAL A 405 -2.45 -26.66 2.14
N LYS A 406 -3.24 -26.16 3.08
CA LYS A 406 -3.53 -24.73 3.21
C LYS A 406 -2.28 -23.89 3.42
N PHE A 407 -1.37 -24.33 4.30
CA PHE A 407 -0.09 -23.65 4.53
C PHE A 407 0.66 -23.43 3.21
N TRP A 408 0.85 -24.50 2.42
CA TRP A 408 1.62 -24.42 1.18
C TRP A 408 0.90 -23.62 0.08
N ILE A 409 -0.43 -23.68 0.00
CA ILE A 409 -1.20 -22.85 -0.95
C ILE A 409 -1.01 -21.38 -0.62
N ILE A 410 -1.17 -20.99 0.66
CA ILE A 410 -1.00 -19.60 1.09
C ILE A 410 0.45 -19.16 0.90
N PHE A 411 1.43 -20.03 1.18
CA PHE A 411 2.85 -19.75 0.96
C PHE A 411 3.12 -19.46 -0.53
N ALA A 412 2.62 -20.29 -1.43
CA ALA A 412 2.78 -20.09 -2.87
C ALA A 412 2.16 -18.76 -3.34
N VAL A 413 0.95 -18.44 -2.88
CA VAL A 413 0.26 -17.19 -3.23
C VAL A 413 1.01 -15.97 -2.67
N GLN A 414 1.43 -16.03 -1.41
CA GLN A 414 2.16 -14.92 -0.76
C GLN A 414 3.55 -14.70 -1.35
N SER A 415 4.26 -15.78 -1.73
CA SER A 415 5.64 -15.72 -2.23
C SER A 415 5.73 -15.36 -3.71
N PHE A 416 4.66 -15.55 -4.48
CA PHE A 416 4.66 -15.33 -5.92
C PHE A 416 5.13 -13.92 -6.30
N LEU A 417 4.51 -12.90 -5.72
CA LEU A 417 4.81 -11.51 -6.05
C LEU A 417 6.20 -11.06 -5.53
N PRO A 418 6.60 -11.35 -4.27
CA PRO A 418 7.95 -11.09 -3.79
C PRO A 418 9.06 -11.76 -4.60
N ILE A 419 8.89 -13.01 -5.03
CA ILE A 419 9.88 -13.69 -5.89
C ILE A 419 10.01 -12.97 -7.23
N LEU A 420 8.90 -12.58 -7.84
CA LEU A 420 8.89 -11.88 -9.12
C LEU A 420 9.56 -10.49 -9.02
N THR A 421 9.29 -9.76 -7.94
CA THR A 421 9.94 -8.46 -7.69
C THR A 421 11.42 -8.61 -7.41
N LEU A 422 11.81 -9.62 -6.62
CA LEU A 422 13.20 -9.89 -6.28
C LEU A 422 14.01 -10.31 -7.52
N LEU A 423 13.42 -11.11 -8.40
CA LEU A 423 13.98 -11.43 -9.71
C LEU A 423 14.16 -10.18 -10.57
N GLY A 424 13.11 -9.36 -10.69
CA GLY A 424 13.17 -8.12 -11.47
C GLY A 424 14.27 -7.16 -10.98
N PHE A 425 14.39 -6.98 -9.67
CA PHE A 425 15.47 -6.16 -9.09
C PHE A 425 16.85 -6.76 -9.25
N SER A 426 17.00 -8.08 -9.13
CA SER A 426 18.27 -8.76 -9.33
C SER A 426 18.76 -8.62 -10.78
N LEU A 427 17.84 -8.73 -11.75
CA LEU A 427 18.13 -8.49 -13.17
C LEU A 427 18.46 -7.02 -13.44
N TYR A 428 17.73 -6.09 -12.82
CA TYR A 428 18.01 -4.65 -12.95
C TYR A 428 19.39 -4.28 -12.42
N LEU A 429 19.82 -4.87 -11.31
CA LEU A 429 21.13 -4.67 -10.73
C LEU A 429 22.25 -5.38 -11.51
N GLY A 430 21.93 -6.29 -12.45
CA GLY A 430 22.91 -7.05 -13.20
C GLY A 430 23.64 -8.11 -12.36
N LEU A 431 22.97 -8.69 -11.34
CA LEU A 431 23.57 -9.72 -10.50
C LEU A 431 23.92 -10.99 -11.31
N PRO A 432 25.07 -11.65 -11.06
CA PRO A 432 25.39 -12.94 -11.63
C PRO A 432 24.31 -13.98 -11.31
N ILE A 433 24.00 -14.85 -12.27
CA ILE A 433 22.91 -15.85 -12.15
C ILE A 433 23.05 -16.69 -10.87
N LEU A 434 24.26 -17.11 -10.51
CA LEU A 434 24.53 -17.92 -9.33
C LEU A 434 24.20 -17.17 -8.02
N SER A 435 24.56 -15.89 -7.94
CA SER A 435 24.24 -15.03 -6.79
C SER A 435 22.75 -14.72 -6.71
N MET A 436 22.07 -14.59 -7.86
CA MET A 436 20.62 -14.43 -7.93
C MET A 436 19.89 -15.67 -7.39
N ILE A 437 20.32 -16.88 -7.79
CA ILE A 437 19.78 -18.16 -7.28
C ILE A 437 20.02 -18.27 -5.77
N TYR A 438 21.23 -17.95 -5.31
CA TYR A 438 21.57 -17.95 -3.89
C TYR A 438 20.63 -17.04 -3.07
N LEU A 439 20.43 -15.80 -3.52
CA LEU A 439 19.55 -14.83 -2.90
C LEU A 439 18.09 -15.32 -2.82
N LEU A 440 17.57 -15.91 -3.89
CA LEU A 440 16.22 -16.48 -3.93
C LEU A 440 16.05 -17.67 -2.96
N VAL A 441 17.05 -18.56 -2.90
CA VAL A 441 17.01 -19.72 -1.99
C VAL A 441 17.03 -19.26 -0.54
N VAL A 442 17.95 -18.35 -0.16
CA VAL A 442 18.00 -17.79 1.20
C VAL A 442 16.70 -17.10 1.57
N TRP A 443 16.16 -16.25 0.68
CA TRP A 443 14.89 -15.57 0.89
C TRP A 443 13.74 -16.57 1.11
N THR A 444 13.67 -17.63 0.30
CA THR A 444 12.60 -18.63 0.38
C THR A 444 12.66 -19.39 1.71
N LEU A 445 13.85 -19.85 2.12
CA LEU A 445 14.03 -20.55 3.39
C LEU A 445 13.69 -19.68 4.60
N ALA A 446 14.14 -18.43 4.60
CA ALA A 446 13.80 -17.48 5.65
C ALA A 446 12.28 -17.20 5.70
N SER A 447 11.64 -17.07 4.54
CA SER A 447 10.20 -16.87 4.43
C SER A 447 9.39 -18.06 4.94
N VAL A 448 9.86 -19.31 4.74
CA VAL A 448 9.23 -20.50 5.33
C VAL A 448 9.26 -20.45 6.84
N ILE A 449 10.42 -20.13 7.45
CA ILE A 449 10.56 -20.03 8.92
C ILE A 449 9.55 -19.01 9.49
N LEU A 450 9.52 -17.82 8.91
CA LEU A 450 8.63 -16.74 9.36
C LEU A 450 7.15 -17.09 9.15
N SER A 451 6.82 -17.71 8.02
CA SER A 451 5.45 -18.17 7.71
C SER A 451 4.97 -19.23 8.69
N CYS A 452 5.80 -20.20 9.07
CA CYS A 452 5.46 -21.19 10.09
C CYS A 452 5.16 -20.55 11.44
N HIS A 453 5.98 -19.60 11.86
CA HIS A 453 5.76 -18.84 13.10
C HIS A 453 4.45 -18.06 13.07
N HIS A 454 4.17 -17.34 11.98
CA HIS A 454 2.94 -16.55 11.83
C HIS A 454 1.70 -17.44 11.78
N TYR A 455 1.78 -18.58 11.10
CA TYR A 455 0.66 -19.52 11.02
C TYR A 455 0.34 -20.14 12.38
N PHE A 456 1.36 -20.55 13.15
CA PHE A 456 1.18 -21.01 14.52
C PHE A 456 0.52 -19.93 15.40
N LYS A 457 0.96 -18.67 15.28
CA LYS A 457 0.39 -17.56 16.03
C LYS A 457 -1.08 -17.30 15.67
N ASP A 458 -1.47 -17.49 14.40
CA ASP A 458 -2.85 -17.39 13.96
C ASP A 458 -3.73 -18.48 14.57
N VAL A 459 -3.26 -19.73 14.53
CA VAL A 459 -3.96 -20.89 15.12
C VAL A 459 -4.13 -20.72 16.61
N LYS A 460 -3.09 -20.30 17.33
CA LYS A 460 -3.13 -20.06 18.78
C LYS A 460 -4.10 -18.94 19.16
N ASN A 461 -4.21 -17.89 18.34
CA ASN A 461 -5.08 -16.73 18.58
C ASN A 461 -6.19 -16.65 17.53
N LEU A 462 -6.85 -17.77 17.24
CA LEU A 462 -7.92 -17.84 16.26
C LEU A 462 -8.99 -16.80 16.58
N SER A 463 -9.37 -16.01 15.59
CA SER A 463 -10.45 -15.02 15.69
C SER A 463 -11.47 -15.30 14.59
N THR A 464 -12.69 -15.63 14.98
CA THR A 464 -13.81 -15.90 14.09
C THR A 464 -14.68 -14.65 13.86
N ASN A 465 -14.76 -13.77 14.87
CA ASN A 465 -15.60 -12.57 14.86
C ASN A 465 -14.78 -11.34 14.42
N TRP A 466 -14.57 -11.19 13.11
CA TRP A 466 -13.93 -10.01 12.54
C TRP A 466 -14.83 -9.38 11.46
N SER A 467 -14.79 -8.05 11.37
CA SER A 467 -15.60 -7.28 10.41
C SER A 467 -14.85 -7.02 9.09
N SER A 468 -13.53 -6.79 9.17
CA SER A 468 -12.69 -6.55 8.01
C SER A 468 -11.37 -7.32 8.09
N ILE A 469 -10.77 -7.61 6.94
CA ILE A 469 -9.46 -8.31 6.86
C ILE A 469 -8.37 -7.44 7.49
N THR A 470 -8.46 -6.13 7.34
CA THR A 470 -7.56 -5.15 7.98
C THR A 470 -7.60 -5.21 9.50
N ASP A 471 -8.79 -5.39 10.09
CA ASP A 471 -8.93 -5.59 11.55
C ASP A 471 -8.23 -6.86 12.00
N LEU A 472 -8.31 -7.90 11.19
CA LEU A 472 -7.69 -9.19 11.47
C LEU A 472 -6.15 -9.10 11.40
N VAL A 473 -5.61 -8.41 10.42
CA VAL A 473 -4.15 -8.17 10.28
C VAL A 473 -3.63 -7.31 11.44
N ASN A 474 -4.38 -6.29 11.83
CA ASN A 474 -3.99 -5.32 12.87
C ASN A 474 -4.38 -5.74 14.30
N ARG A 475 -4.84 -6.99 14.52
CA ARG A 475 -5.27 -7.49 15.85
C ARG A 475 -4.19 -7.46 16.93
N SER A 476 -2.91 -7.42 16.58
CA SER A 476 -1.79 -7.28 17.51
C SER A 476 -1.31 -5.83 17.56
N ASN A 477 -0.70 -5.42 18.67
CA ASN A 477 -0.17 -4.07 18.86
C ASN A 477 0.77 -3.66 17.72
N GLY A 478 0.29 -2.82 16.81
CA GLY A 478 1.03 -2.41 15.62
C GLY A 478 2.36 -1.72 15.96
N ILE A 479 2.40 -0.90 17.02
CA ILE A 479 3.60 -0.19 17.46
C ILE A 479 4.71 -1.18 17.86
N VAL A 480 4.39 -2.20 18.65
CA VAL A 480 5.38 -3.22 19.07
C VAL A 480 5.92 -3.99 17.87
N LYS A 481 5.08 -4.33 16.90
CA LYS A 481 5.52 -4.98 15.66
C LYS A 481 6.50 -4.09 14.88
N ILE A 482 6.19 -2.80 14.74
CA ILE A 482 7.04 -1.84 14.02
C ILE A 482 8.39 -1.68 14.72
N VAL A 483 8.38 -1.52 16.04
CA VAL A 483 9.63 -1.39 16.83
C VAL A 483 10.49 -2.64 16.70
N LEU A 484 9.91 -3.84 16.83
CA LEU A 484 10.63 -5.10 16.63
C LEU A 484 11.17 -5.23 15.21
N LEU A 485 10.38 -4.85 14.21
CA LEU A 485 10.83 -4.85 12.82
C LEU A 485 12.05 -3.94 12.62
N LEU A 486 12.00 -2.70 13.15
CA LEU A 486 13.13 -1.76 13.06
C LEU A 486 14.39 -2.31 13.73
N ILE A 487 14.25 -2.97 14.88
CA ILE A 487 15.38 -3.63 15.57
C ILE A 487 15.96 -4.75 14.69
N TYR A 488 15.14 -5.65 14.15
CA TYR A 488 15.60 -6.72 13.26
C TYR A 488 16.26 -6.18 12.00
N CYS A 489 15.65 -5.17 11.36
CA CYS A 489 16.21 -4.51 10.18
C CYS A 489 17.56 -3.84 10.51
N GLY A 490 17.68 -3.18 11.66
CA GLY A 490 18.92 -2.57 12.11
C GLY A 490 20.04 -3.60 12.31
N ILE A 491 19.74 -4.70 13.02
CA ILE A 491 20.70 -5.79 13.25
C ILE A 491 21.16 -6.40 11.91
N LEU A 492 20.22 -6.73 11.02
CA LEU A 492 20.54 -7.34 9.72
C LEU A 492 21.34 -6.40 8.82
N SER A 493 21.03 -5.09 8.82
CA SER A 493 21.78 -4.08 8.06
C SER A 493 23.22 -3.95 8.58
N ILE A 494 23.41 -3.90 9.90
CA ILE A 494 24.73 -3.86 10.50
C ILE A 494 25.50 -5.14 10.19
N SER A 495 24.86 -6.32 10.30
CA SER A 495 25.47 -7.60 9.95
C SER A 495 25.89 -7.68 8.48
N ALA A 496 25.09 -7.12 7.57
CA ALA A 496 25.45 -7.03 6.16
C ALA A 496 26.70 -6.15 5.95
N LEU A 497 26.77 -4.98 6.60
CA LEU A 497 27.93 -4.10 6.52
C LEU A 497 29.19 -4.75 7.10
N VAL A 498 29.09 -5.34 8.30
CA VAL A 498 30.22 -6.06 8.93
C VAL A 498 30.70 -7.20 8.05
N SER A 499 29.79 -7.94 7.43
CA SER A 499 30.14 -9.05 6.53
C SER A 499 30.88 -8.60 5.27
N ILE A 500 30.61 -7.39 4.75
CA ILE A 500 31.36 -6.82 3.62
C ILE A 500 32.83 -6.59 4.02
N PHE A 501 33.08 -5.99 5.18
CA PHE A 501 34.44 -5.79 5.69
C PHE A 501 35.16 -7.10 5.96
N LEU A 502 34.43 -8.06 6.52
CA LEU A 502 34.98 -9.38 6.84
C LEU A 502 35.39 -10.14 5.57
N VAL A 503 34.56 -10.13 4.53
CA VAL A 503 34.86 -10.77 3.24
C VAL A 503 36.10 -10.17 2.58
N ARG A 504 36.33 -8.86 2.69
CA ARG A 504 37.52 -8.19 2.16
C ARG A 504 38.83 -8.60 2.84
N SER A 505 38.75 -9.03 4.11
CA SER A 505 39.92 -9.48 4.90
C SER A 505 40.21 -10.98 4.79
N LEU A 506 39.27 -11.78 4.26
CA LEU A 506 39.37 -13.22 4.16
C LEU A 506 39.84 -13.69 2.78
N SER A 507 40.40 -14.91 2.74
CA SER A 507 40.62 -15.57 1.44
C SER A 507 39.29 -15.92 0.76
N THR A 508 39.30 -15.96 -0.57
CA THR A 508 38.11 -16.26 -1.38
C THR A 508 37.43 -17.57 -1.00
N ILE A 509 38.22 -18.59 -0.70
CA ILE A 509 37.72 -19.93 -0.29
C ILE A 509 36.98 -19.84 1.05
N LEU A 510 37.56 -19.16 2.03
CA LEU A 510 36.92 -18.96 3.34
C LEU A 510 35.64 -18.13 3.24
N ALA A 511 35.62 -17.08 2.42
CA ALA A 511 34.44 -16.26 2.20
C ALA A 511 33.28 -17.06 1.59
N ILE A 512 33.58 -17.91 0.58
CA ILE A 512 32.59 -18.80 -0.03
C ILE A 512 32.09 -19.84 0.98
N SER A 513 33.01 -20.48 1.72
CA SER A 513 32.63 -21.50 2.71
C SER A 513 31.74 -20.96 3.82
N LEU A 514 31.93 -19.70 4.25
CA LEU A 514 31.03 -19.03 5.21
C LEU A 514 29.66 -18.79 4.63
N GLY A 515 29.56 -18.33 3.36
CA GLY A 515 28.29 -18.13 2.68
C GLY A 515 27.49 -19.44 2.52
N VAL A 516 28.18 -20.52 2.11
CA VAL A 516 27.57 -21.86 1.99
C VAL A 516 27.21 -22.42 3.37
N GLY A 517 28.05 -22.24 4.35
CA GLY A 517 27.77 -22.67 5.74
C GLY A 517 26.55 -22.00 6.33
N ALA A 518 26.40 -20.67 6.11
CA ALA A 518 25.21 -19.91 6.50
C ALA A 518 23.93 -20.44 5.82
N LEU A 519 24.01 -20.80 4.53
CA LEU A 519 22.88 -21.38 3.80
C LEU A 519 22.49 -22.76 4.37
N ILE A 520 23.47 -23.63 4.68
CA ILE A 520 23.21 -24.96 5.25
C ILE A 520 22.56 -24.82 6.63
N LEU A 521 23.04 -23.91 7.47
CA LEU A 521 22.45 -23.63 8.78
C LEU A 521 21.01 -23.15 8.64
N LEU A 522 20.75 -22.25 7.70
CA LEU A 522 19.40 -21.74 7.45
C LEU A 522 18.46 -22.85 6.95
N LEU A 523 18.95 -23.76 6.10
CA LEU A 523 18.20 -24.92 5.63
C LEU A 523 17.83 -25.84 6.82
N GLY A 524 18.78 -26.14 7.69
CA GLY A 524 18.52 -26.92 8.91
C GLY A 524 17.48 -26.26 9.81
N LEU A 525 17.60 -24.95 10.01
CA LEU A 525 16.62 -24.15 10.77
C LEU A 525 15.23 -24.13 10.10
N ALA A 526 15.15 -24.10 8.79
CA ALA A 526 13.87 -24.10 8.06
C ALA A 526 13.15 -25.44 8.22
N ILE A 527 13.88 -26.56 8.08
CA ILE A 527 13.35 -27.93 8.28
C ILE A 527 12.91 -28.11 9.73
N PHE A 528 13.75 -27.74 10.69
CA PHE A 528 13.43 -27.80 12.12
C PHE A 528 12.18 -26.98 12.46
N SER A 529 12.13 -25.71 12.01
CA SER A 529 11.01 -24.80 12.26
C SER A 529 9.72 -25.35 11.66
N TYR A 530 9.76 -25.90 10.45
CA TYR A 530 8.59 -26.49 9.80
C TYR A 530 8.02 -27.64 10.64
N HIS A 531 8.86 -28.61 11.05
CA HIS A 531 8.40 -29.74 11.85
C HIS A 531 7.94 -29.32 13.24
N TYR A 532 8.66 -28.44 13.90
CA TYR A 532 8.36 -27.95 15.24
C TYR A 532 7.02 -27.18 15.29
N TYR A 533 6.84 -26.22 14.40
CA TYR A 533 5.60 -25.43 14.40
C TYR A 533 4.42 -26.25 13.90
N LEU A 534 4.63 -27.12 12.90
CA LEU A 534 3.56 -27.95 12.37
C LEU A 534 2.99 -28.91 13.42
N SER A 535 3.84 -29.58 14.20
CA SER A 535 3.40 -30.45 15.29
C SER A 535 2.60 -29.68 16.35
N ARG A 536 3.04 -28.47 16.69
CA ARG A 536 2.31 -27.60 17.64
C ARG A 536 0.98 -27.08 17.07
N ILE A 537 0.93 -26.77 15.78
CA ILE A 537 -0.30 -26.36 15.09
C ILE A 537 -1.32 -27.49 15.15
N LEU A 538 -0.92 -28.72 14.84
CA LEU A 538 -1.81 -29.87 14.88
C LEU A 538 -2.32 -30.16 16.29
N ALA A 539 -1.46 -30.12 17.29
CA ALA A 539 -1.84 -30.28 18.70
C ALA A 539 -2.79 -29.20 19.18
N GLU A 540 -2.66 -27.95 18.73
CA GLU A 540 -3.57 -26.86 19.10
C GLU A 540 -4.92 -26.97 18.39
N VAL A 541 -4.94 -27.48 17.14
CA VAL A 541 -6.14 -27.76 16.37
C VAL A 541 -6.94 -28.91 16.97
N GLU A 542 -6.28 -29.95 17.49
CA GLU A 542 -6.94 -31.08 18.15
C GLU A 542 -7.54 -30.72 19.52
N LYS A 543 -6.92 -29.77 20.25
CA LYS A 543 -7.43 -29.29 21.55
C LYS A 543 -8.70 -28.46 21.43
N ARG A 544 -8.93 -27.87 20.29
CA ARG A 544 -10.12 -27.05 20.00
C ARG A 544 -11.16 -27.83 19.21
#